data_35b285b568a9e27e76d3302f5585c8f0
#
_entry.id   35b285b568a9e27e76d3302f5585c8f0
#
_cell.length_a   1.000
_cell.length_b   1.000
_cell.length_c   1.000
_cell.angle_alpha   90.00
_cell.angle_beta   90.00
_cell.angle_gamma   90.00
#
_symmetry.space_group_name_H-M   'P 1'
#
loop_
_entity.id
_entity.type
_entity.pdbx_description
1 polymer ?
#
loop_
_entity_poly.entity_id
_entity_poly.type
_entity_poly.pdbx_seq_one_letter_code
_entity_poly.pdbx_strand_id
1 'polypeptide(L)'
;QEEALKAYVASALPRSTRQIGAFIEREFGVIYESRAGLIALLHRLGLEYHKPEVVGRKLDAEKQQAFIEGYEKLRNALGPDEAVLFLDAVHPTHAARPVGCWAPKEEKLAIEQTSGRQRINIHGAIDLETGQTRMIEAETIDAASTIRLLEALEALYPFLAMIHVYLDNARYHHAKLVQEWLAQPGRRIKLHFIPAYCPHLNPIERLWGVMHKHVTHNKCYATSREFAGEVLSFLREKVPQNWPQLCDSITDNFRVIDPKDFRVLA
;
A
#
# COMPACT_ATOMS: atom_id res chain seq x y z
N GLN A 1 -27.37 -12.96 30.12
CA GLN A 1 -27.70 -12.22 28.90
C GLN A 1 -26.41 -11.72 28.21
N GLU A 2 -25.49 -11.06 28.93
CA GLU A 2 -24.26 -10.51 28.37
C GLU A 2 -23.36 -11.59 27.74
N GLU A 3 -23.16 -12.72 28.42
CA GLU A 3 -22.35 -13.83 27.88
C GLU A 3 -23.01 -14.48 26.65
N ALA A 4 -24.34 -14.58 26.59
CA ALA A 4 -25.01 -15.07 25.40
C ALA A 4 -24.87 -14.09 24.20
N LEU A 5 -24.88 -12.78 24.47
CA LEU A 5 -24.66 -11.77 23.46
C LEU A 5 -23.20 -11.81 22.94
N LYS A 6 -22.22 -11.93 23.85
CA LYS A 6 -20.81 -12.09 23.45
C LYS A 6 -20.58 -13.34 22.60
N ALA A 7 -21.19 -14.47 23.02
CA ALA A 7 -21.12 -15.73 22.28
C ALA A 7 -21.74 -15.62 20.87
N TYR A 8 -22.89 -14.96 20.75
CA TYR A 8 -23.51 -14.67 19.46
C TYR A 8 -22.62 -13.81 18.58
N VAL A 9 -22.12 -12.69 19.10
CA VAL A 9 -21.25 -11.81 18.33
C VAL A 9 -19.97 -12.54 17.88
N ALA A 10 -19.37 -13.34 18.77
CA ALA A 10 -18.17 -14.09 18.46
C ALA A 10 -18.40 -15.18 17.40
N SER A 11 -19.57 -15.82 17.37
CA SER A 11 -19.88 -16.91 16.42
C SER A 11 -20.45 -16.39 15.10
N ALA A 12 -21.42 -15.46 15.15
CA ALA A 12 -22.16 -15.00 13.98
C ALA A 12 -21.51 -13.82 13.24
N LEU A 13 -20.58 -13.09 13.90
CA LEU A 13 -19.89 -11.91 13.36
C LEU A 13 -20.86 -10.92 12.67
N PRO A 14 -21.87 -10.40 13.36
CA PRO A 14 -22.92 -9.59 12.77
C PRO A 14 -22.32 -8.30 12.16
N ARG A 15 -22.75 -7.97 10.94
CA ARG A 15 -22.22 -6.84 10.17
C ARG A 15 -22.88 -5.50 10.52
N SER A 16 -23.94 -5.51 11.32
CA SER A 16 -24.68 -4.29 11.68
C SER A 16 -25.25 -4.37 13.08
N THR A 17 -25.40 -3.20 13.71
CA THR A 17 -26.12 -3.06 14.98
C THR A 17 -27.58 -3.51 14.90
N ARG A 18 -28.22 -3.45 13.71
CA ARG A 18 -29.59 -3.98 13.50
C ARG A 18 -29.68 -5.49 13.73
N GLN A 19 -28.68 -6.25 13.23
CA GLN A 19 -28.63 -7.72 13.46
C GLN A 19 -28.47 -8.04 14.95
N ILE A 20 -27.64 -7.25 15.64
CA ILE A 20 -27.43 -7.41 17.08
C ILE A 20 -28.70 -7.05 17.86
N GLY A 21 -29.37 -5.94 17.51
CA GLY A 21 -30.62 -5.53 18.10
C GLY A 21 -31.74 -6.61 17.96
N ALA A 22 -31.86 -7.17 16.74
CA ALA A 22 -32.82 -8.24 16.48
C ALA A 22 -32.52 -9.53 17.29
N PHE A 23 -31.25 -9.85 17.51
CA PHE A 23 -30.86 -10.95 18.39
C PHE A 23 -31.27 -10.66 19.84
N ILE A 24 -30.99 -9.46 20.35
CA ILE A 24 -31.30 -9.05 21.72
C ILE A 24 -32.86 -9.09 21.95
N GLU A 25 -33.61 -8.56 21.00
CA GLU A 25 -35.06 -8.57 21.04
C GLU A 25 -35.61 -10.00 21.05
N ARG A 26 -35.14 -10.86 20.16
CA ARG A 26 -35.61 -12.25 20.08
C ARG A 26 -35.26 -13.08 21.32
N GLU A 27 -34.04 -12.95 21.82
CA GLU A 27 -33.55 -13.81 22.91
C GLU A 27 -33.89 -13.29 24.31
N PHE A 28 -34.02 -11.97 24.45
CA PHE A 28 -34.18 -11.35 25.77
C PHE A 28 -35.42 -10.46 25.90
N GLY A 29 -36.16 -10.23 24.81
CA GLY A 29 -37.34 -9.36 24.81
C GLY A 29 -36.99 -7.87 25.01
N VAL A 30 -35.72 -7.47 24.85
CA VAL A 30 -35.27 -6.09 25.07
C VAL A 30 -35.13 -5.38 23.75
N ILE A 31 -35.81 -4.23 23.64
CA ILE A 31 -35.69 -3.35 22.44
C ILE A 31 -34.86 -2.14 22.78
N TYR A 32 -33.82 -1.88 21.94
CA TYR A 32 -33.02 -0.67 22.02
C TYR A 32 -33.63 0.42 21.16
N GLU A 33 -34.08 1.51 21.77
CA GLU A 33 -34.69 2.65 21.07
C GLU A 33 -33.74 3.40 20.20
N SER A 34 -32.44 3.40 20.56
CA SER A 34 -31.43 4.12 19.80
C SER A 34 -30.21 3.27 19.43
N ARG A 35 -29.66 3.53 18.25
CA ARG A 35 -28.40 2.93 17.81
C ARG A 35 -27.24 3.27 18.75
N ALA A 36 -27.22 4.49 19.30
CA ALA A 36 -26.18 4.96 20.21
C ALA A 36 -26.17 4.17 21.52
N GLY A 37 -27.35 3.87 22.10
CA GLY A 37 -27.48 3.05 23.31
C GLY A 37 -26.99 1.61 23.09
N LEU A 38 -27.30 1.03 21.94
CA LEU A 38 -26.79 -0.31 21.59
C LEU A 38 -25.27 -0.31 21.39
N ILE A 39 -24.68 0.70 20.72
CA ILE A 39 -23.23 0.82 20.58
C ILE A 39 -22.55 1.00 21.94
N ALA A 40 -23.12 1.80 22.83
CA ALA A 40 -22.59 1.99 24.19
C ALA A 40 -22.58 0.66 24.98
N LEU A 41 -23.61 -0.16 24.84
CA LEU A 41 -23.62 -1.50 25.42
C LEU A 41 -22.49 -2.37 24.86
N LEU A 42 -22.31 -2.39 23.53
CA LEU A 42 -21.28 -3.20 22.90
C LEU A 42 -19.88 -2.80 23.37
N HIS A 43 -19.57 -1.52 23.40
CA HIS A 43 -18.27 -1.00 23.92
C HIS A 43 -18.05 -1.38 25.39
N ARG A 44 -19.09 -1.27 26.24
CA ARG A 44 -19.03 -1.68 27.65
C ARG A 44 -18.73 -3.19 27.80
N LEU A 45 -19.19 -4.00 26.85
CA LEU A 45 -18.93 -5.45 26.80
C LEU A 45 -17.56 -5.80 26.16
N GLY A 46 -16.76 -4.79 25.76
CA GLY A 46 -15.49 -4.97 25.08
C GLY A 46 -15.62 -5.41 23.62
N LEU A 47 -16.75 -5.11 22.98
CA LEU A 47 -17.03 -5.42 21.57
C LEU A 47 -16.87 -4.15 20.73
N GLU A 48 -16.07 -4.24 19.67
CA GLU A 48 -15.84 -3.15 18.73
C GLU A 48 -16.14 -3.58 17.30
N TYR A 49 -16.39 -2.60 16.45
CA TYR A 49 -16.61 -2.83 15.02
C TYR A 49 -15.28 -2.80 14.27
N HIS A 50 -14.83 -3.97 13.81
CA HIS A 50 -13.60 -4.13 13.05
C HIS A 50 -13.87 -4.42 11.58
N LYS A 51 -13.03 -3.84 10.72
CA LYS A 51 -12.90 -4.30 9.35
C LYS A 51 -11.79 -5.37 9.32
N PRO A 52 -12.10 -6.61 8.88
CA PRO A 52 -11.06 -7.65 8.79
C PRO A 52 -9.88 -7.20 7.90
N GLU A 53 -8.68 -7.46 8.35
CA GLU A 53 -7.48 -7.29 7.54
C GLU A 53 -7.32 -8.46 6.57
N VAL A 54 -6.76 -8.18 5.39
CA VAL A 54 -6.42 -9.23 4.44
C VAL A 54 -5.01 -9.71 4.73
N VAL A 55 -4.88 -10.91 5.25
CA VAL A 55 -3.60 -11.51 5.63
C VAL A 55 -3.25 -12.61 4.62
N GLY A 56 -2.05 -12.56 4.06
CA GLY A 56 -1.57 -13.57 3.10
C GLY A 56 -1.41 -14.95 3.76
N ARG A 57 -1.99 -15.99 3.16
CA ARG A 57 -1.89 -17.38 3.69
C ARG A 57 -0.46 -17.93 3.77
N LYS A 58 0.47 -17.35 3.03
CA LYS A 58 1.86 -17.83 2.88
C LYS A 58 2.87 -16.91 3.54
N LEU A 59 2.44 -16.09 4.50
CA LEU A 59 3.34 -15.27 5.27
C LEU A 59 4.24 -16.14 6.15
N ASP A 60 5.51 -15.77 6.21
CA ASP A 60 6.54 -16.44 6.99
C ASP A 60 7.14 -15.39 7.94
N ALA A 61 6.82 -15.49 9.21
CA ALA A 61 7.24 -14.52 10.23
C ALA A 61 8.76 -14.50 10.41
N GLU A 62 9.43 -15.65 10.31
CA GLU A 62 10.90 -15.74 10.45
C GLU A 62 11.61 -15.03 9.29
N LYS A 63 11.12 -15.22 8.06
CA LYS A 63 11.68 -14.51 6.89
C LYS A 63 11.44 -13.01 6.95
N GLN A 64 10.28 -12.58 7.45
CA GLN A 64 10.00 -11.16 7.66
C GLN A 64 10.96 -10.56 8.68
N GLN A 65 11.15 -11.24 9.82
CA GLN A 65 12.07 -10.80 10.87
C GLN A 65 13.50 -10.73 10.35
N ALA A 66 13.99 -11.76 9.67
CA ALA A 66 15.33 -11.78 9.08
C ALA A 66 15.53 -10.66 8.04
N PHE A 67 14.48 -10.35 7.26
CA PHE A 67 14.52 -9.23 6.32
C PHE A 67 14.64 -7.89 7.05
N ILE A 68 13.84 -7.65 8.08
CA ILE A 68 13.86 -6.41 8.87
C ILE A 68 15.23 -6.20 9.49
N GLU A 69 15.77 -7.22 10.16
CA GLU A 69 17.11 -7.18 10.76
C GLU A 69 18.21 -6.92 9.72
N GLY A 70 18.12 -7.57 8.57
CA GLY A 70 19.06 -7.36 7.46
C GLY A 70 18.99 -5.94 6.89
N TYR A 71 17.79 -5.38 6.76
CA TYR A 71 17.56 -4.01 6.32
C TYR A 71 18.11 -3.00 7.33
N GLU A 72 17.80 -3.15 8.62
CA GLU A 72 18.29 -2.28 9.69
C GLU A 72 19.82 -2.30 9.78
N LYS A 73 20.42 -3.49 9.67
CA LYS A 73 21.88 -3.65 9.65
C LYS A 73 22.51 -2.92 8.47
N LEU A 74 21.92 -3.04 7.27
CA LEU A 74 22.39 -2.33 6.08
C LEU A 74 22.26 -0.82 6.27
N ARG A 75 21.10 -0.35 6.71
CA ARG A 75 20.82 1.06 6.91
C ARG A 75 21.76 1.71 7.92
N ASN A 76 22.09 1.01 9.02
CA ASN A 76 23.03 1.48 10.04
C ASN A 76 24.49 1.48 9.56
N ALA A 77 24.82 0.71 8.54
CA ALA A 77 26.16 0.61 7.96
C ALA A 77 26.32 1.41 6.65
N LEU A 78 25.27 2.10 6.21
CA LEU A 78 25.23 2.81 4.92
C LEU A 78 26.26 3.93 4.91
N GLY A 79 27.09 3.96 3.87
CA GLY A 79 28.07 5.00 3.64
C GLY A 79 27.44 6.27 3.04
N PRO A 80 28.15 7.41 3.11
CA PRO A 80 27.65 8.67 2.55
C PRO A 80 27.55 8.68 1.01
N ASP A 81 28.18 7.74 0.35
CA ASP A 81 28.16 7.52 -1.10
C ASP A 81 27.27 6.34 -1.53
N GLU A 82 26.35 5.95 -0.67
CA GLU A 82 25.38 4.88 -0.90
C GLU A 82 23.94 5.40 -0.71
N ALA A 83 22.98 4.79 -1.41
CA ALA A 83 21.55 5.07 -1.22
C ALA A 83 20.73 3.80 -1.15
N VAL A 84 19.56 3.89 -0.51
CA VAL A 84 18.57 2.82 -0.42
C VAL A 84 17.27 3.27 -1.08
N LEU A 85 16.81 2.51 -2.08
CA LEU A 85 15.56 2.76 -2.78
C LEU A 85 14.64 1.54 -2.71
N PHE A 86 13.34 1.82 -2.74
CA PHE A 86 12.29 0.81 -2.83
C PHE A 86 11.62 0.88 -4.20
N LEU A 87 11.52 -0.26 -4.85
CA LEU A 87 11.05 -0.40 -6.22
C LEU A 87 9.82 -1.29 -6.28
N ASP A 88 8.85 -0.91 -7.11
CA ASP A 88 7.66 -1.69 -7.41
C ASP A 88 6.97 -1.17 -8.69
N ALA A 89 5.96 -1.90 -9.15
CA ALA A 89 5.12 -1.51 -10.26
C ALA A 89 3.68 -1.22 -9.82
N VAL A 90 3.06 -0.20 -10.40
CA VAL A 90 1.66 0.13 -10.16
C VAL A 90 0.90 0.29 -11.47
N HIS A 91 -0.38 -0.10 -11.46
CA HIS A 91 -1.26 -0.10 -12.62
C HIS A 91 -2.54 0.73 -12.37
N PRO A 92 -2.43 2.05 -12.15
CA PRO A 92 -3.61 2.86 -11.91
C PRO A 92 -4.52 2.89 -13.13
N THR A 93 -5.81 2.70 -12.87
CA THR A 93 -6.86 2.73 -13.89
C THR A 93 -7.49 4.11 -13.96
N HIS A 94 -7.81 4.57 -15.19
CA HIS A 94 -8.56 5.79 -15.43
C HIS A 94 -10.04 5.58 -15.03
N ALA A 95 -10.27 5.58 -13.72
CA ALA A 95 -11.59 5.43 -13.11
C ALA A 95 -11.70 6.33 -11.88
N ALA A 96 -12.87 6.93 -11.70
CA ALA A 96 -13.17 7.69 -10.49
C ALA A 96 -13.20 6.77 -9.27
N ARG A 97 -12.63 7.22 -8.16
CA ARG A 97 -12.66 6.53 -6.85
C ARG A 97 -13.42 7.38 -5.84
N PRO A 98 -14.75 7.22 -5.73
CA PRO A 98 -15.52 7.98 -4.77
C PRO A 98 -15.14 7.59 -3.34
N VAL A 99 -14.87 8.59 -2.52
CA VAL A 99 -14.63 8.46 -1.08
C VAL A 99 -15.49 9.45 -0.32
N GLY A 100 -15.83 9.14 0.93
CA GLY A 100 -16.62 10.04 1.76
C GLY A 100 -15.92 11.39 1.95
N CYS A 101 -16.67 12.50 1.85
CA CYS A 101 -16.23 13.84 2.13
C CYS A 101 -17.32 14.63 2.89
N TRP A 102 -16.91 15.70 3.56
CA TRP A 102 -17.85 16.60 4.20
C TRP A 102 -18.44 17.55 3.16
N ALA A 103 -19.77 17.70 3.19
CA ALA A 103 -20.51 18.61 2.32
C ALA A 103 -21.73 19.17 3.06
N PRO A 104 -22.34 20.26 2.60
CA PRO A 104 -23.61 20.74 3.09
C PRO A 104 -24.68 19.64 3.03
N LYS A 105 -25.54 19.56 4.06
CA LYS A 105 -26.52 18.49 4.21
C LYS A 105 -27.48 18.33 3.04
N GLU A 106 -27.82 19.45 2.40
CA GLU A 106 -28.77 19.49 1.28
C GLU A 106 -28.11 19.21 -0.09
N GLU A 107 -26.78 19.13 -0.15
CA GLU A 107 -26.03 18.95 -1.38
C GLU A 107 -25.91 17.48 -1.74
N LYS A 108 -26.26 17.15 -2.98
CA LYS A 108 -26.09 15.81 -3.56
C LYS A 108 -24.83 15.81 -4.42
N LEU A 109 -23.76 15.20 -3.93
CA LEU A 109 -22.49 15.09 -4.65
C LEU A 109 -22.52 13.90 -5.61
N ALA A 110 -21.99 14.11 -6.80
CA ALA A 110 -21.78 13.07 -7.80
C ALA A 110 -20.41 13.26 -8.47
N ILE A 111 -19.83 12.18 -8.95
CA ILE A 111 -18.61 12.18 -9.77
C ILE A 111 -18.95 11.49 -11.08
N GLU A 112 -18.55 12.09 -12.19
CA GLU A 112 -18.65 11.45 -13.50
C GLU A 112 -17.73 10.22 -13.53
N GLN A 113 -18.22 9.14 -14.15
CA GLN A 113 -17.48 7.90 -14.28
C GLN A 113 -17.07 7.67 -15.72
N THR A 114 -15.81 7.38 -15.94
CA THR A 114 -15.29 6.90 -17.22
C THR A 114 -15.51 5.39 -17.35
N SER A 115 -15.26 4.81 -18.52
CA SER A 115 -15.37 3.36 -18.75
C SER A 115 -14.43 2.52 -17.86
N GLY A 116 -13.42 3.13 -17.26
CA GLY A 116 -12.50 2.50 -16.29
C GLY A 116 -11.59 1.41 -16.86
N ARG A 117 -11.57 1.21 -18.17
CA ARG A 117 -10.79 0.12 -18.81
C ARG A 117 -9.34 0.51 -19.12
N GLN A 118 -9.08 1.79 -19.29
CA GLN A 118 -7.73 2.28 -19.60
C GLN A 118 -6.90 2.34 -18.33
N ARG A 119 -5.68 1.84 -18.40
CA ARG A 119 -4.70 1.89 -17.32
C ARG A 119 -3.35 2.36 -17.84
N ILE A 120 -2.53 2.89 -16.98
CA ILE A 120 -1.11 3.10 -17.24
C ILE A 120 -0.31 2.11 -16.41
N ASN A 121 0.83 1.67 -16.93
CA ASN A 121 1.75 0.82 -16.18
C ASN A 121 2.96 1.67 -15.81
N ILE A 122 3.19 1.84 -14.55
CA ILE A 122 4.31 2.61 -14.00
C ILE A 122 5.22 1.65 -13.26
N HIS A 123 6.49 1.65 -13.63
CA HIS A 123 7.56 1.01 -12.88
C HIS A 123 8.35 2.10 -12.18
N GLY A 124 8.41 2.05 -10.85
CA GLY A 124 8.91 3.17 -10.07
C GLY A 124 9.80 2.78 -8.91
N ALA A 125 10.58 3.75 -8.45
CA ALA A 125 11.36 3.65 -7.24
C ALA A 125 11.30 4.94 -6.44
N ILE A 126 11.47 4.84 -5.12
CA ILE A 126 11.53 5.94 -4.17
C ILE A 126 12.70 5.77 -3.21
N ASP A 127 13.39 6.87 -2.95
CA ASP A 127 14.34 7.05 -1.86
C ASP A 127 13.62 7.69 -0.67
N LEU A 128 13.57 7.01 0.46
CA LEU A 128 12.84 7.50 1.65
C LEU A 128 13.60 8.58 2.42
N GLU A 129 14.88 8.72 2.22
CA GLU A 129 15.67 9.75 2.87
C GLU A 129 15.47 11.11 2.20
N THR A 130 15.49 11.13 0.89
CA THR A 130 15.44 12.36 0.10
C THR A 130 14.07 12.66 -0.50
N GLY A 131 13.17 11.67 -0.57
CA GLY A 131 11.90 11.75 -1.28
C GLY A 131 12.05 11.72 -2.81
N GLN A 132 13.26 11.52 -3.31
CA GLN A 132 13.50 11.41 -4.75
C GLN A 132 12.78 10.17 -5.31
N THR A 133 12.14 10.37 -6.43
CA THR A 133 11.44 9.30 -7.13
C THR A 133 11.95 9.15 -8.56
N ARG A 134 11.91 7.93 -9.07
CA ARG A 134 12.10 7.68 -10.49
C ARG A 134 10.98 6.79 -10.99
N MET A 135 10.22 7.30 -11.96
CA MET A 135 9.05 6.63 -12.51
C MET A 135 9.19 6.52 -14.02
N ILE A 136 9.08 5.31 -14.53
CA ILE A 136 9.01 5.07 -15.98
C ILE A 136 7.64 4.50 -16.33
N GLU A 137 7.08 4.99 -17.43
CA GLU A 137 5.90 4.41 -18.05
C GLU A 137 6.34 3.31 -19.01
N ALA A 138 5.66 2.18 -19.01
CA ALA A 138 5.95 1.05 -19.87
C ALA A 138 4.66 0.42 -20.40
N GLU A 139 4.68 -0.09 -21.61
CA GLU A 139 3.56 -0.87 -22.14
C GLU A 139 3.39 -2.15 -21.35
N THR A 140 4.49 -2.78 -20.99
CA THR A 140 4.55 -4.00 -20.16
C THR A 140 5.62 -3.84 -19.10
N ILE A 141 5.33 -4.32 -17.89
CA ILE A 141 6.32 -4.44 -16.82
C ILE A 141 7.00 -5.80 -16.98
N ASP A 142 8.28 -5.77 -17.31
CA ASP A 142 9.10 -6.92 -17.64
C ASP A 142 10.59 -6.69 -17.31
N ALA A 143 11.46 -7.59 -17.73
CA ALA A 143 12.91 -7.48 -17.54
C ALA A 143 13.50 -6.24 -18.22
N ALA A 144 13.01 -5.85 -19.41
CA ALA A 144 13.50 -4.71 -20.14
C ALA A 144 13.09 -3.39 -19.43
N SER A 145 11.85 -3.29 -18.96
CA SER A 145 11.39 -2.15 -18.17
C SER A 145 12.13 -2.06 -16.82
N THR A 146 12.48 -3.20 -16.21
CA THR A 146 13.30 -3.24 -15.00
C THR A 146 14.68 -2.62 -15.28
N ILE A 147 15.37 -3.07 -16.33
CA ILE A 147 16.70 -2.54 -16.69
C ILE A 147 16.63 -1.03 -16.96
N ARG A 148 15.65 -0.57 -17.73
CA ARG A 148 15.47 0.88 -17.98
C ARG A 148 15.29 1.68 -16.69
N LEU A 149 14.56 1.12 -15.70
CA LEU A 149 14.42 1.78 -14.41
C LEU A 149 15.75 1.80 -13.65
N LEU A 150 16.48 0.68 -13.60
CA LEU A 150 17.78 0.61 -12.93
C LEU A 150 18.80 1.58 -13.57
N GLU A 151 18.85 1.68 -14.90
CA GLU A 151 19.66 2.68 -15.61
C GLU A 151 19.28 4.12 -15.23
N ALA A 152 17.97 4.37 -15.13
CA ALA A 152 17.46 5.67 -14.72
C ALA A 152 17.79 6.00 -13.25
N LEU A 153 17.92 4.99 -12.37
CA LEU A 153 18.40 5.18 -11.00
C LEU A 153 19.89 5.49 -10.95
N GLU A 154 20.72 4.78 -11.71
CA GLU A 154 22.15 5.11 -11.81
C GLU A 154 22.38 6.55 -12.35
N ALA A 155 21.54 6.98 -13.30
CA ALA A 155 21.58 8.35 -13.82
C ALA A 155 21.08 9.40 -12.81
N LEU A 156 20.14 9.03 -11.92
CA LEU A 156 19.67 9.91 -10.86
C LEU A 156 20.75 10.18 -9.80
N TYR A 157 21.60 9.19 -9.56
CA TYR A 157 22.69 9.25 -8.57
C TYR A 157 24.06 9.02 -9.23
N PRO A 158 24.56 9.96 -10.03
CA PRO A 158 25.78 9.76 -10.83
C PRO A 158 27.05 9.62 -10.00
N PHE A 159 27.05 10.12 -8.76
CA PHE A 159 28.22 10.16 -7.89
C PHE A 159 28.24 9.12 -6.77
N LEU A 160 27.14 8.38 -6.58
CA LEU A 160 27.09 7.34 -5.56
C LEU A 160 27.89 6.12 -6.00
N ALA A 161 28.58 5.49 -5.05
CA ALA A 161 29.35 4.27 -5.27
C ALA A 161 28.43 3.05 -5.37
N MET A 162 27.34 3.03 -4.61
CA MET A 162 26.39 1.90 -4.57
C MET A 162 24.94 2.39 -4.37
N ILE A 163 24.01 1.73 -5.05
CA ILE A 163 22.57 1.95 -4.91
C ILE A 163 21.93 0.61 -4.54
N HIS A 164 21.44 0.51 -3.32
CA HIS A 164 20.71 -0.65 -2.82
C HIS A 164 19.25 -0.53 -3.20
N VAL A 165 18.71 -1.48 -3.97
CA VAL A 165 17.33 -1.47 -4.44
C VAL A 165 16.58 -2.64 -3.84
N TYR A 166 15.57 -2.35 -3.01
CA TYR A 166 14.65 -3.32 -2.43
C TYR A 166 13.42 -3.47 -3.33
N LEU A 167 13.07 -4.70 -3.68
CA LEU A 167 12.01 -5.01 -4.63
C LEU A 167 11.38 -6.37 -4.31
N ASP A 168 10.21 -6.64 -4.90
CA ASP A 168 9.53 -7.93 -4.75
C ASP A 168 10.21 -9.07 -5.54
N ASN A 169 9.69 -10.29 -5.36
CA ASN A 169 10.18 -11.50 -6.03
C ASN A 169 9.50 -11.76 -7.39
N ALA A 170 9.07 -10.73 -8.12
CA ALA A 170 8.52 -10.94 -9.45
C ALA A 170 9.54 -11.61 -10.38
N ARG A 171 9.07 -12.57 -11.20
CA ARG A 171 9.95 -13.41 -12.05
C ARG A 171 10.83 -12.62 -12.99
N TYR A 172 10.36 -11.48 -13.47
CA TYR A 172 11.10 -10.64 -14.41
C TYR A 172 12.31 -9.95 -13.75
N HIS A 173 12.31 -9.75 -12.41
CA HIS A 173 13.48 -9.26 -11.69
C HIS A 173 14.60 -10.30 -11.60
N HIS A 174 14.26 -11.59 -11.66
CA HIS A 174 15.21 -12.71 -11.68
C HIS A 174 15.59 -13.14 -13.10
N ALA A 175 15.10 -12.45 -14.12
CA ALA A 175 15.36 -12.81 -15.50
C ALA A 175 16.87 -12.76 -15.81
N LYS A 176 17.32 -13.70 -16.66
CA LYS A 176 18.71 -13.76 -17.11
C LYS A 176 19.22 -12.42 -17.67
N LEU A 177 18.37 -11.71 -18.41
CA LEU A 177 18.69 -10.40 -18.97
C LEU A 177 19.04 -9.37 -17.87
N VAL A 178 18.32 -9.34 -16.75
CA VAL A 178 18.59 -8.46 -15.61
C VAL A 178 19.90 -8.85 -14.93
N GLN A 179 20.15 -10.16 -14.74
CA GLN A 179 21.38 -10.65 -14.14
C GLN A 179 22.62 -10.34 -15.01
N GLU A 180 22.51 -10.56 -16.32
CA GLU A 180 23.57 -10.20 -17.28
C GLU A 180 23.86 -8.69 -17.29
N TRP A 181 22.83 -7.87 -17.18
CA TRP A 181 22.99 -6.42 -17.08
C TRP A 181 23.71 -6.04 -15.77
N LEU A 182 23.28 -6.59 -14.63
CA LEU A 182 23.91 -6.34 -13.32
C LEU A 182 25.38 -6.79 -13.26
N ALA A 183 25.72 -7.85 -14.00
CA ALA A 183 27.09 -8.37 -14.05
C ALA A 183 28.05 -7.53 -14.90
N GLN A 184 27.57 -6.54 -15.64
CA GLN A 184 28.43 -5.68 -16.45
C GLN A 184 29.34 -4.82 -15.56
N PRO A 185 30.59 -4.60 -15.98
CA PRO A 185 31.51 -3.69 -15.26
C PRO A 185 30.93 -2.27 -15.12
N GLY A 186 31.12 -1.67 -13.95
CA GLY A 186 30.70 -0.30 -13.67
C GLY A 186 29.25 -0.14 -13.23
N ARG A 187 28.47 -1.24 -13.11
CA ARG A 187 27.13 -1.19 -12.49
C ARG A 187 27.25 -0.96 -10.99
N ARG A 188 26.37 -0.10 -10.49
CA ARG A 188 26.35 0.35 -9.09
C ARG A 188 25.08 -0.05 -8.35
N ILE A 189 24.29 -0.97 -8.93
CA ILE A 189 23.04 -1.45 -8.37
C ILE A 189 23.26 -2.78 -7.65
N LYS A 190 22.72 -2.89 -6.44
CA LYS A 190 22.59 -4.14 -5.70
C LYS A 190 21.12 -4.40 -5.35
N LEU A 191 20.58 -5.49 -5.86
CA LEU A 191 19.19 -5.89 -5.59
C LEU A 191 19.06 -6.64 -4.27
N HIS A 192 18.01 -6.31 -3.52
CA HIS A 192 17.61 -6.96 -2.28
C HIS A 192 16.13 -7.36 -2.38
N PHE A 193 15.86 -8.66 -2.23
CA PHE A 193 14.51 -9.16 -2.43
C PHE A 193 13.71 -9.18 -1.13
N ILE A 194 12.54 -8.54 -1.15
CA ILE A 194 11.56 -8.55 -0.08
C ILE A 194 10.94 -9.95 0.01
N PRO A 195 10.68 -10.50 1.21
CA PRO A 195 10.01 -11.81 1.33
C PRO A 195 8.71 -11.87 0.54
N ALA A 196 8.45 -13.01 -0.09
CA ALA A 196 7.26 -13.19 -0.91
C ALA A 196 5.97 -12.96 -0.08
N TYR A 197 4.95 -12.39 -0.71
CA TYR A 197 3.66 -12.06 -0.10
C TYR A 197 3.70 -10.99 1.01
N CYS A 198 4.77 -10.20 1.11
CA CYS A 198 4.96 -9.17 2.12
C CYS A 198 4.96 -7.74 1.55
N PRO A 199 3.89 -7.26 0.89
CA PRO A 199 3.84 -5.90 0.34
C PRO A 199 3.96 -4.83 1.44
N HIS A 200 3.56 -5.14 2.67
CA HIS A 200 3.70 -4.24 3.83
C HIS A 200 5.16 -3.92 4.20
N LEU A 201 6.12 -4.74 3.73
CA LEU A 201 7.56 -4.51 3.84
C LEU A 201 8.14 -3.72 2.65
N ASN A 202 7.29 -3.26 1.71
CA ASN A 202 7.71 -2.38 0.64
C ASN A 202 7.07 -0.99 0.81
N PRO A 203 7.81 0.03 1.28
CA PRO A 203 7.29 1.37 1.51
C PRO A 203 6.68 2.04 0.27
N ILE A 204 7.11 1.69 -0.93
CA ILE A 204 6.55 2.25 -2.16
C ILE A 204 5.06 1.94 -2.32
N GLU A 205 4.55 0.87 -1.70
CA GLU A 205 3.11 0.58 -1.65
C GLU A 205 2.32 1.68 -0.92
N ARG A 206 2.95 2.31 0.09
CA ARG A 206 2.36 3.48 0.77
C ARG A 206 2.36 4.70 -0.15
N LEU A 207 3.38 4.86 -0.99
CA LEU A 207 3.41 5.91 -2.02
C LEU A 207 2.24 5.75 -3.01
N TRP A 208 1.94 4.52 -3.43
CA TRP A 208 0.78 4.26 -4.28
C TRP A 208 -0.54 4.64 -3.59
N GLY A 209 -0.65 4.37 -2.30
CA GLY A 209 -1.79 4.80 -1.48
C GLY A 209 -1.92 6.33 -1.41
N VAL A 210 -0.82 7.04 -1.19
CA VAL A 210 -0.76 8.51 -1.18
C VAL A 210 -1.10 9.07 -2.56
N MET A 211 -0.55 8.52 -3.63
CA MET A 211 -0.89 8.89 -5.00
C MET A 211 -2.40 8.78 -5.25
N HIS A 212 -3.03 7.67 -4.85
CA HIS A 212 -4.48 7.54 -5.00
C HIS A 212 -5.27 8.59 -4.23
N LYS A 213 -4.88 8.92 -3.01
CA LYS A 213 -5.53 9.98 -2.23
C LYS A 213 -5.47 11.34 -2.92
N HIS A 214 -4.34 11.66 -3.54
CA HIS A 214 -4.12 12.98 -4.15
C HIS A 214 -4.61 13.10 -5.59
N VAL A 215 -4.61 11.99 -6.34
CA VAL A 215 -4.88 12.02 -7.79
C VAL A 215 -6.22 11.40 -8.15
N THR A 216 -6.66 10.31 -7.50
CA THR A 216 -7.84 9.58 -7.95
C THR A 216 -9.08 9.73 -7.06
N HIS A 217 -8.92 10.05 -5.76
CA HIS A 217 -10.06 10.19 -4.87
C HIS A 217 -10.89 11.42 -5.21
N ASN A 218 -12.18 11.23 -5.45
CA ASN A 218 -13.15 12.27 -5.80
C ASN A 218 -12.75 13.14 -7.01
N LYS A 219 -11.97 12.57 -7.94
CA LYS A 219 -11.55 13.25 -9.17
C LYS A 219 -11.91 12.40 -10.38
N CYS A 220 -12.34 13.08 -11.45
CA CYS A 220 -12.55 12.52 -12.76
C CYS A 220 -11.73 13.34 -13.78
N TYR A 221 -11.08 12.66 -14.69
CA TYR A 221 -10.28 13.28 -15.75
C TYR A 221 -10.98 13.05 -17.08
N ALA A 222 -11.01 14.05 -17.94
CA ALA A 222 -11.72 13.97 -19.21
C ALA A 222 -11.09 12.93 -20.15
N THR A 223 -9.77 12.76 -20.10
CA THR A 223 -9.04 11.82 -20.96
C THR A 223 -8.06 10.95 -20.18
N SER A 224 -7.77 9.77 -20.70
CA SER A 224 -6.71 8.88 -20.15
C SER A 224 -5.33 9.55 -20.18
N ARG A 225 -5.07 10.42 -21.16
CA ARG A 225 -3.81 11.16 -21.27
C ARG A 225 -3.66 12.19 -20.13
N GLU A 226 -4.72 12.91 -19.82
CA GLU A 226 -4.75 13.85 -18.69
C GLU A 226 -4.56 13.10 -17.37
N PHE A 227 -5.29 12.00 -17.17
CA PHE A 227 -5.12 11.12 -16.03
C PHE A 227 -3.67 10.64 -15.86
N ALA A 228 -3.06 10.13 -16.93
CA ALA A 228 -1.66 9.67 -16.93
C ALA A 228 -0.71 10.82 -16.58
N GLY A 229 -0.92 12.01 -17.17
CA GLY A 229 -0.14 13.22 -16.90
C GLY A 229 -0.18 13.62 -15.42
N GLU A 230 -1.36 13.64 -14.80
CA GLU A 230 -1.53 13.97 -13.38
C GLU A 230 -0.89 12.94 -12.44
N VAL A 231 -1.02 11.64 -12.74
CA VAL A 231 -0.36 10.58 -11.99
C VAL A 231 1.16 10.73 -12.04
N LEU A 232 1.72 10.91 -13.24
CA LEU A 232 3.18 11.03 -13.42
C LEU A 232 3.72 12.33 -12.84
N SER A 233 3.04 13.47 -13.02
CA SER A 233 3.42 14.74 -12.39
C SER A 233 3.40 14.64 -10.87
N PHE A 234 2.36 14.01 -10.29
CA PHE A 234 2.33 13.80 -8.85
C PHE A 234 3.55 13.00 -8.36
N LEU A 235 3.81 11.88 -9.00
CA LEU A 235 4.87 10.96 -8.57
C LEU A 235 6.28 11.52 -8.83
N ARG A 236 6.51 12.20 -9.96
CA ARG A 236 7.85 12.67 -10.39
C ARG A 236 8.23 14.03 -9.80
N GLU A 237 7.24 14.90 -9.58
CA GLU A 237 7.48 16.30 -9.24
C GLU A 237 6.92 16.64 -7.86
N LYS A 238 5.61 16.37 -7.62
CA LYS A 238 4.93 16.79 -6.39
C LYS A 238 5.43 16.01 -5.17
N VAL A 239 5.76 14.73 -5.31
CA VAL A 239 6.30 13.93 -4.19
C VAL A 239 7.65 14.46 -3.72
N PRO A 240 8.68 14.63 -4.56
CA PRO A 240 9.95 15.20 -4.12
C PRO A 240 9.81 16.63 -3.58
N GLN A 241 9.00 17.47 -4.22
CA GLN A 241 8.80 18.87 -3.81
C GLN A 241 8.12 19.01 -2.45
N ASN A 242 7.24 18.06 -2.09
CA ASN A 242 6.47 18.09 -0.86
C ASN A 242 6.88 16.97 0.12
N TRP A 243 8.11 16.47 -0.01
CA TRP A 243 8.57 15.34 0.81
C TRP A 243 8.43 15.57 2.32
N PRO A 244 8.78 16.76 2.88
CA PRO A 244 8.62 17.01 4.31
C PRO A 244 7.18 16.84 4.85
N GLN A 245 6.15 17.00 4.00
CA GLN A 245 4.75 16.80 4.36
C GLN A 245 4.26 15.36 4.12
N LEU A 246 4.96 14.58 3.29
CA LEU A 246 4.56 13.24 2.87
C LEU A 246 5.34 12.12 3.55
N CYS A 247 6.55 12.42 4.06
CA CYS A 247 7.46 11.41 4.61
C CYS A 247 6.84 10.58 5.74
N ASP A 248 6.05 11.21 6.63
CA ASP A 248 5.36 10.50 7.71
C ASP A 248 4.29 9.51 7.23
N SER A 249 3.84 9.62 5.99
CA SER A 249 2.88 8.72 5.36
C SER A 249 3.54 7.60 4.56
N ILE A 250 4.84 7.73 4.26
CA ILE A 250 5.60 6.80 3.41
C ILE A 250 6.86 6.38 4.17
N THR A 251 6.66 5.56 5.20
CA THR A 251 7.72 5.18 6.15
C THR A 251 8.19 3.75 5.93
N ASP A 252 9.36 3.42 6.45
CA ASP A 252 9.90 2.07 6.59
C ASP A 252 9.66 1.46 7.99
N ASN A 253 8.62 1.91 8.68
CA ASN A 253 8.16 1.32 9.94
C ASN A 253 7.64 -0.10 9.70
N PHE A 254 8.57 -1.03 9.57
CA PHE A 254 8.27 -2.43 9.30
C PHE A 254 7.74 -3.14 10.54
N ARG A 255 6.83 -4.07 10.32
CA ARG A 255 6.33 -4.97 11.36
C ARG A 255 6.22 -6.38 10.79
N VAL A 256 6.46 -7.36 11.64
CA VAL A 256 6.15 -8.75 11.32
C VAL A 256 4.64 -8.95 11.43
N ILE A 257 4.07 -9.61 10.44
CA ILE A 257 2.67 -10.05 10.46
C ILE A 257 2.67 -11.58 10.51
N ASP A 258 2.26 -12.14 11.65
CA ASP A 258 2.07 -13.59 11.77
C ASP A 258 0.57 -13.92 11.58
N PRO A 259 0.19 -14.77 10.60
CA PRO A 259 -1.20 -15.20 10.45
C PRO A 259 -1.79 -15.84 11.71
N LYS A 260 -0.96 -16.37 12.63
CA LYS A 260 -1.40 -16.94 13.90
C LYS A 260 -2.00 -15.91 14.85
N ASP A 261 -1.64 -14.62 14.71
CA ASP A 261 -2.17 -13.53 15.53
C ASP A 261 -3.58 -13.14 15.13
N PHE A 262 -4.10 -13.69 14.03
CA PHE A 262 -5.40 -13.35 13.49
C PHE A 262 -6.37 -14.54 13.54
N ARG A 263 -7.61 -14.26 13.92
CA ARG A 263 -8.70 -15.20 13.69
C ARG A 263 -9.05 -15.18 12.20
N VAL A 264 -8.64 -16.21 11.46
CA VAL A 264 -8.98 -16.36 10.04
C VAL A 264 -10.47 -16.69 9.91
N LEU A 265 -11.19 -15.87 9.15
CA LEU A 265 -12.60 -16.13 8.81
C LEU A 265 -12.65 -17.11 7.64
N ALA A 266 -13.51 -18.12 7.75
CA ALA A 266 -13.75 -19.14 6.72
C ALA A 266 -14.67 -18.64 5.62
#